data_92d9089fc1ddf6599a618a86dc24682d
#
_entry.id   92d9089fc1ddf6599a618a86dc24682d
#
_cell.length_a   1.000
_cell.length_b   1.000
_cell.length_c   1.000
_cell.angle_alpha   90.00
_cell.angle_beta   90.00
_cell.angle_gamma   90.00
#
_symmetry.space_group_name_H-M   'P 1'
#
loop_
_entity.id
_entity.type
_entity.pdbx_description
1 polymer ?
#
loop_
_entity_poly.entity_id
_entity_poly.type
_entity_poly.pdbx_seq_one_letter_code
_entity_poly.pdbx_strand_id
1 'polypeptide(L)'
;MFICIEVADRKTEEAFIELPVRLYRGNPYWIRPLNDDICKVFDREKNPCFREGGECVRWLLRNEEGEYVGRVAAFVNKKTCGLDKYTVGQMGFFECIDDRQAAFMLFDKCREWLEERGMEAMEGPVNFGERIEWWGLLVDGYDECPVYAMPYTKPYYVRFFEEYGFRDYFKQFTYRTRLVMESLSKIVVWKADRILQNPDYSVRTYGDIGKQKAIDALLTVYNKAWNLEVHGVDGITREQVEALYRSLRPIIDKELIYFAFYQDEPIGFFFFFF
;
A
#
# COMPACT_ATOMS: atom_id res chain seq x y z
N MET A 1 -31.08 2.88 12.39
CA MET A 1 -30.67 1.47 12.06
C MET A 1 -29.75 1.51 10.85
N PHE A 2 -28.67 0.69 10.83
CA PHE A 2 -27.78 0.58 9.68
C PHE A 2 -27.97 -0.76 8.98
N ILE A 3 -27.71 -0.84 7.68
CA ILE A 3 -27.80 -2.06 6.89
C ILE A 3 -26.53 -2.20 6.04
N CYS A 4 -25.82 -3.35 6.14
CA CYS A 4 -24.73 -3.70 5.25
C CYS A 4 -25.27 -4.23 3.92
N ILE A 5 -24.79 -3.68 2.83
CA ILE A 5 -25.14 -4.03 1.44
C ILE A 5 -23.88 -4.49 0.74
N GLU A 6 -23.89 -5.71 0.21
CA GLU A 6 -22.78 -6.20 -0.59
C GLU A 6 -22.67 -5.44 -1.93
N VAL A 7 -21.44 -5.17 -2.32
CA VAL A 7 -21.14 -4.52 -3.60
C VAL A 7 -21.16 -5.59 -4.69
N ALA A 8 -22.24 -5.65 -5.45
CA ALA A 8 -22.49 -6.70 -6.44
C ALA A 8 -22.81 -6.18 -7.85
N ASP A 9 -23.04 -4.88 -8.01
CA ASP A 9 -23.40 -4.25 -9.27
C ASP A 9 -22.65 -2.92 -9.47
N ARG A 10 -22.73 -2.39 -10.68
CA ARG A 10 -22.08 -1.15 -11.07
C ARG A 10 -22.47 0.03 -10.17
N LYS A 11 -23.72 0.13 -9.74
CA LYS A 11 -24.21 1.23 -8.91
C LYS A 11 -23.56 1.20 -7.53
N THR A 12 -23.48 0.03 -6.92
CA THR A 12 -22.84 -0.18 -5.63
C THR A 12 -21.31 -0.06 -5.74
N GLU A 13 -20.70 -0.45 -6.85
CA GLU A 13 -19.28 -0.19 -7.10
C GLU A 13 -18.95 1.29 -7.18
N GLU A 14 -19.70 2.05 -7.96
CA GLU A 14 -19.56 3.50 -8.06
C GLU A 14 -19.74 4.17 -6.68
N ALA A 15 -20.74 3.73 -5.91
CA ALA A 15 -20.98 4.24 -4.55
C ALA A 15 -19.82 3.91 -3.60
N PHE A 16 -19.22 2.71 -3.71
CA PHE A 16 -18.06 2.30 -2.93
C PHE A 16 -16.85 3.21 -3.20
N ILE A 17 -16.61 3.57 -4.44
CA ILE A 17 -15.50 4.45 -4.84
C ILE A 17 -15.77 5.90 -4.42
N GLU A 18 -17.01 6.38 -4.56
CA GLU A 18 -17.37 7.77 -4.30
C GLU A 18 -17.57 8.11 -2.82
N LEU A 19 -17.77 7.13 -1.94
CA LEU A 19 -18.01 7.37 -0.53
C LEU A 19 -16.91 8.22 0.15
N PRO A 20 -15.59 7.96 -0.03
CA PRO A 20 -14.55 8.78 0.57
C PRO A 20 -14.60 10.24 0.10
N VAL A 21 -14.95 10.48 -1.17
CA VAL A 21 -15.06 11.85 -1.71
C VAL A 21 -16.05 12.68 -0.91
N ARG A 22 -17.13 12.07 -0.44
CA ARG A 22 -18.12 12.75 0.43
C ARG A 22 -17.62 12.89 1.87
N LEU A 23 -17.01 11.86 2.43
CA LEU A 23 -16.51 11.86 3.81
C LEU A 23 -15.36 12.85 4.01
N TYR A 24 -14.51 13.02 3.00
CA TYR A 24 -13.37 13.93 3.07
C TYR A 24 -13.64 15.32 2.46
N ARG A 25 -14.88 15.62 2.09
CA ARG A 25 -15.22 16.93 1.52
C ARG A 25 -14.74 18.06 2.43
N GLY A 26 -13.98 18.99 1.87
CA GLY A 26 -13.42 20.14 2.60
C GLY A 26 -12.15 19.84 3.42
N ASN A 27 -11.64 18.62 3.40
CA ASN A 27 -10.33 18.32 3.97
C ASN A 27 -9.23 18.72 2.97
N PRO A 28 -8.32 19.67 3.31
CA PRO A 28 -7.32 20.16 2.37
C PRO A 28 -6.16 19.19 2.15
N TYR A 29 -6.00 18.19 2.99
CA TYR A 29 -4.88 17.24 2.94
C TYR A 29 -5.24 15.91 2.29
N TRP A 30 -6.54 15.57 2.23
CA TRP A 30 -6.94 14.33 1.58
C TRP A 30 -6.83 14.42 0.06
N ILE A 31 -6.08 13.51 -0.53
CA ILE A 31 -5.95 13.38 -1.98
C ILE A 31 -6.75 12.16 -2.43
N ARG A 32 -7.69 12.38 -3.37
CA ARG A 32 -8.48 11.29 -3.94
C ARG A 32 -7.57 10.31 -4.67
N PRO A 33 -7.58 9.02 -4.31
CA PRO A 33 -6.92 7.98 -5.11
C PRO A 33 -7.50 7.93 -6.53
N LEU A 34 -6.70 7.48 -7.50
CA LEU A 34 -7.19 7.24 -8.85
C LEU A 34 -8.19 6.08 -8.85
N ASN A 35 -9.34 6.27 -9.46
CA ASN A 35 -10.39 5.26 -9.50
C ASN A 35 -9.89 3.96 -10.12
N ASP A 36 -9.09 4.04 -11.19
CA ASP A 36 -8.54 2.88 -11.88
C ASP A 36 -7.62 2.05 -10.98
N ASP A 37 -6.87 2.68 -10.09
CA ASP A 37 -5.99 1.96 -9.15
C ASP A 37 -6.82 1.20 -8.11
N ILE A 38 -7.87 1.82 -7.57
CA ILE A 38 -8.80 1.13 -6.67
C ILE A 38 -9.55 0.02 -7.39
N CYS A 39 -10.03 0.27 -8.62
CA CYS A 39 -10.73 -0.74 -9.41
C CYS A 39 -9.86 -1.96 -9.70
N LYS A 40 -8.57 -1.79 -9.99
CA LYS A 40 -7.63 -2.88 -10.25
C LYS A 40 -7.53 -3.87 -9.08
N VAL A 41 -7.62 -3.38 -7.84
CA VAL A 41 -7.57 -4.24 -6.63
C VAL A 41 -8.69 -5.28 -6.64
N PHE A 42 -9.88 -4.90 -7.12
CA PHE A 42 -11.09 -5.72 -7.11
C PHE A 42 -11.36 -6.41 -8.45
N ASP A 43 -10.53 -6.17 -9.45
CA ASP A 43 -10.64 -6.78 -10.77
C ASP A 43 -10.05 -8.19 -10.76
N ARG A 44 -10.91 -9.20 -11.01
CA ARG A 44 -10.52 -10.61 -10.97
C ARG A 44 -9.49 -11.00 -12.04
N GLU A 45 -9.44 -10.26 -13.14
CA GLU A 45 -8.48 -10.52 -14.21
C GLU A 45 -7.14 -9.83 -13.98
N LYS A 46 -7.15 -8.63 -13.34
CA LYS A 46 -5.96 -7.82 -13.15
C LYS A 46 -5.22 -8.14 -11.85
N ASN A 47 -5.96 -8.38 -10.75
CA ASN A 47 -5.33 -8.69 -9.47
C ASN A 47 -4.90 -10.16 -9.40
N PRO A 48 -3.59 -10.45 -9.29
CA PRO A 48 -3.06 -11.81 -9.27
C PRO A 48 -3.55 -12.64 -8.07
N CYS A 49 -3.92 -12.01 -6.95
CA CYS A 49 -4.42 -12.72 -5.77
C CYS A 49 -5.64 -13.60 -6.07
N PHE A 50 -6.51 -13.16 -6.98
CA PHE A 50 -7.66 -14.00 -7.41
C PHE A 50 -7.24 -15.25 -8.17
N ARG A 51 -6.20 -15.14 -9.01
CA ARG A 51 -5.67 -16.30 -9.76
C ARG A 51 -5.00 -17.31 -8.86
N GLU A 52 -4.53 -16.88 -7.70
CA GLU A 52 -3.90 -17.69 -6.66
C GLU A 52 -4.91 -18.27 -5.65
N GLY A 53 -6.20 -18.18 -5.95
CA GLY A 53 -7.29 -18.68 -5.12
C GLY A 53 -7.70 -17.75 -3.99
N GLY A 54 -7.24 -16.50 -4.01
CA GLY A 54 -7.68 -15.49 -3.06
C GLY A 54 -9.14 -15.09 -3.26
N GLU A 55 -9.76 -14.63 -2.19
CA GLU A 55 -11.16 -14.22 -2.14
C GLU A 55 -11.29 -12.79 -1.64
N CYS A 56 -12.28 -12.07 -2.14
CA CYS A 56 -12.57 -10.71 -1.77
C CYS A 56 -14.08 -10.46 -1.77
N VAL A 57 -14.52 -9.67 -0.81
CA VAL A 57 -15.88 -9.14 -0.73
C VAL A 57 -15.86 -7.68 -0.29
N ARG A 58 -16.84 -6.90 -0.72
CA ARG A 58 -16.98 -5.49 -0.37
C ARG A 58 -18.37 -5.21 0.16
N TRP A 59 -18.48 -4.29 1.13
CA TRP A 59 -19.76 -3.82 1.63
C TRP A 59 -19.81 -2.30 1.73
N LEU A 60 -21.03 -1.81 1.55
CA LEU A 60 -21.45 -0.46 1.88
C LEU A 60 -22.38 -0.52 3.10
N LEU A 61 -22.27 0.43 4.00
CA LEU A 61 -23.18 0.63 5.11
C LEU A 61 -24.15 1.73 4.77
N ARG A 62 -25.45 1.45 4.86
CA ARG A 62 -26.54 2.40 4.58
C ARG A 62 -27.31 2.73 5.85
N ASN A 63 -27.61 4.02 6.05
CA ASN A 63 -28.45 4.50 7.15
C ASN A 63 -29.96 4.44 6.82
N GLU A 64 -30.80 4.87 7.74
CA GLU A 64 -32.28 4.89 7.58
C GLU A 64 -32.76 5.84 6.49
N GLU A 65 -32.00 6.91 6.25
CA GLU A 65 -32.29 7.89 5.20
C GLU A 65 -31.90 7.37 3.80
N GLY A 66 -31.36 6.15 3.73
CA GLY A 66 -30.94 5.53 2.48
C GLY A 66 -29.55 5.96 1.98
N GLU A 67 -28.80 6.72 2.79
CA GLU A 67 -27.47 7.18 2.42
C GLU A 67 -26.39 6.15 2.78
N TYR A 68 -25.37 6.02 1.94
CA TYR A 68 -24.19 5.23 2.27
C TYR A 68 -23.29 6.03 3.22
N VAL A 69 -23.02 5.50 4.41
CA VAL A 69 -22.28 6.16 5.49
C VAL A 69 -21.00 5.44 5.89
N GLY A 70 -20.74 4.30 5.30
CA GLY A 70 -19.52 3.53 5.51
C GLY A 70 -19.26 2.52 4.39
N ARG A 71 -18.04 2.04 4.31
CA ARG A 71 -17.61 0.97 3.41
C ARG A 71 -16.49 0.16 4.03
N VAL A 72 -16.33 -1.07 3.60
CA VAL A 72 -15.22 -1.95 3.96
C VAL A 72 -15.06 -3.06 2.94
N ALA A 73 -13.87 -3.64 2.84
CA ALA A 73 -13.62 -4.87 2.11
C ALA A 73 -12.96 -5.90 3.02
N ALA A 74 -13.23 -7.19 2.80
CA ALA A 74 -12.54 -8.29 3.45
C ALA A 74 -11.88 -9.18 2.40
N PHE A 75 -10.74 -9.77 2.77
CA PHE A 75 -9.87 -10.52 1.87
C PHE A 75 -9.35 -11.79 2.53
N VAL A 76 -9.21 -12.84 1.72
CA VAL A 76 -8.38 -14.01 2.03
C VAL A 76 -7.28 -14.11 0.99
N ASN A 77 -6.05 -13.81 1.38
CA ASN A 77 -4.88 -13.97 0.52
C ASN A 77 -4.24 -15.33 0.83
N LYS A 78 -4.37 -16.29 -0.09
CA LYS A 78 -3.88 -17.67 0.11
C LYS A 78 -2.36 -17.76 0.27
N LYS A 79 -1.59 -16.79 -0.21
CA LYS A 79 -0.14 -16.77 -0.02
C LYS A 79 0.27 -16.41 1.41
N THR A 80 -0.50 -15.57 2.07
CA THR A 80 -0.09 -14.98 3.36
C THR A 80 -0.94 -15.46 4.54
N CYS A 81 -2.12 -16.00 4.32
CA CYS A 81 -3.06 -16.35 5.40
C CYS A 81 -2.53 -17.39 6.40
N GLY A 82 -1.55 -18.20 6.03
CA GLY A 82 -0.98 -19.25 6.88
C GLY A 82 0.50 -19.07 7.24
N LEU A 83 1.05 -17.86 7.08
CA LEU A 83 2.46 -17.58 7.40
C LEU A 83 2.69 -17.30 8.89
N ASP A 84 1.67 -16.87 9.60
CA ASP A 84 1.72 -16.58 11.03
C ASP A 84 1.27 -17.77 11.89
N LYS A 85 1.35 -17.60 13.19
CA LYS A 85 0.87 -18.58 14.19
C LYS A 85 -0.62 -18.90 14.01
N TYR A 86 -1.39 -17.94 13.52
CA TYR A 86 -2.83 -18.03 13.26
C TYR A 86 -3.09 -17.91 11.76
N THR A 87 -4.19 -18.49 11.30
CA THR A 87 -4.70 -18.21 9.96
C THR A 87 -5.30 -16.80 9.93
N VAL A 88 -4.67 -15.90 9.18
CA VAL A 88 -5.00 -14.47 9.20
C VAL A 88 -5.79 -14.09 7.96
N GLY A 89 -7.00 -13.59 8.17
CA GLY A 89 -7.78 -12.89 7.15
C GLY A 89 -7.52 -11.39 7.19
N GLN A 90 -7.89 -10.69 6.14
CA GLN A 90 -7.55 -9.29 5.94
C GLN A 90 -8.79 -8.42 5.75
N MET A 91 -8.73 -7.18 6.21
CA MET A 91 -9.73 -6.17 5.91
C MET A 91 -9.08 -4.86 5.47
N GLY A 92 -9.78 -4.07 4.65
CA GLY A 92 -9.26 -2.79 4.18
C GLY A 92 -10.31 -1.91 3.52
N PHE A 93 -9.87 -0.81 2.94
CA PHE A 93 -10.76 0.19 2.34
C PHE A 93 -11.87 0.67 3.30
N PHE A 94 -11.57 0.61 4.61
CA PHE A 94 -12.49 1.03 5.65
C PHE A 94 -12.67 2.54 5.62
N GLU A 95 -13.92 2.95 5.51
CA GLU A 95 -14.35 4.34 5.64
C GLU A 95 -15.69 4.39 6.35
N CYS A 96 -15.86 5.33 7.27
CA CYS A 96 -17.08 5.43 8.05
C CYS A 96 -17.30 6.87 8.57
N ILE A 97 -18.54 7.24 8.80
CA ILE A 97 -18.89 8.42 9.60
C ILE A 97 -18.38 8.25 11.05
N ASP A 98 -18.31 9.34 11.83
CA ASP A 98 -17.93 9.28 13.25
C ASP A 98 -19.09 8.70 14.09
N ASP A 99 -19.33 7.41 13.89
CA ASP A 99 -20.32 6.62 14.62
C ASP A 99 -19.75 5.23 14.93
N ARG A 100 -19.62 4.94 16.22
CA ARG A 100 -19.07 3.68 16.73
C ARG A 100 -19.88 2.46 16.29
N GLN A 101 -21.21 2.57 16.30
CA GLN A 101 -22.08 1.46 15.91
C GLN A 101 -21.92 1.14 14.42
N ALA A 102 -21.85 2.18 13.58
CA ALA A 102 -21.60 2.04 12.16
C ALA A 102 -20.26 1.36 11.89
N ALA A 103 -19.19 1.78 12.57
CA ALA A 103 -17.88 1.17 12.43
C ALA A 103 -17.85 -0.29 12.85
N PHE A 104 -18.45 -0.61 14.00
CA PHE A 104 -18.49 -1.97 14.54
C PHE A 104 -19.28 -2.93 13.65
N MET A 105 -20.38 -2.48 13.05
CA MET A 105 -21.11 -3.30 12.09
C MET A 105 -20.28 -3.67 10.87
N LEU A 106 -19.42 -2.75 10.38
CA LEU A 106 -18.49 -3.05 9.28
C LEU A 106 -17.41 -4.05 9.71
N PHE A 107 -16.85 -3.90 10.90
CA PHE A 107 -15.87 -4.84 11.44
C PHE A 107 -16.50 -6.22 11.70
N ASP A 108 -17.68 -6.28 12.29
CA ASP A 108 -18.41 -7.53 12.50
C ASP A 108 -18.67 -8.25 11.19
N LYS A 109 -19.05 -7.50 10.14
CA LYS A 109 -19.30 -8.08 8.82
C LYS A 109 -18.03 -8.69 8.19
N CYS A 110 -16.88 -8.02 8.37
CA CYS A 110 -15.60 -8.59 7.95
C CYS A 110 -15.25 -9.83 8.77
N ARG A 111 -15.38 -9.77 10.09
CA ARG A 111 -15.09 -10.89 10.99
C ARG A 111 -15.95 -12.11 10.66
N GLU A 112 -17.26 -11.98 10.55
CA GLU A 112 -18.19 -13.07 10.20
C GLU A 112 -17.75 -13.75 8.88
N TRP A 113 -17.50 -12.96 7.84
CA TRP A 113 -17.11 -13.48 6.53
C TRP A 113 -15.76 -14.20 6.56
N LEU A 114 -14.80 -13.73 7.38
CA LEU A 114 -13.49 -14.33 7.56
C LEU A 114 -13.56 -15.60 8.41
N GLU A 115 -14.35 -15.62 9.48
CA GLU A 115 -14.59 -16.80 10.33
C GLU A 115 -15.21 -17.94 9.52
N GLU A 116 -16.19 -17.67 8.64
CA GLU A 116 -16.78 -18.65 7.72
C GLU A 116 -15.75 -19.30 6.79
N ARG A 117 -14.58 -18.64 6.59
CA ARG A 117 -13.45 -19.12 5.77
C ARG A 117 -12.31 -19.70 6.59
N GLY A 118 -12.56 -19.92 7.89
CA GLY A 118 -11.59 -20.53 8.79
C GLY A 118 -10.45 -19.61 9.21
N MET A 119 -10.62 -18.29 9.08
CA MET A 119 -9.61 -17.35 9.58
C MET A 119 -9.78 -17.18 11.09
N GLU A 120 -8.67 -17.26 11.83
CA GLU A 120 -8.60 -17.17 13.29
C GLU A 120 -8.31 -15.75 13.78
N ALA A 121 -7.75 -14.91 12.90
CA ALA A 121 -7.43 -13.53 13.19
C ALA A 121 -7.76 -12.63 11.98
N MET A 122 -7.97 -11.34 12.25
CA MET A 122 -8.21 -10.31 11.23
C MET A 122 -7.17 -9.21 11.38
N GLU A 123 -6.46 -8.92 10.31
CA GLU A 123 -5.55 -7.79 10.23
C GLU A 123 -6.09 -6.69 9.30
N GLY A 124 -5.72 -5.44 9.58
CA GLY A 124 -6.14 -4.31 8.75
C GLY A 124 -5.92 -2.95 9.40
N PRO A 125 -6.12 -1.86 8.63
CA PRO A 125 -6.51 -1.87 7.21
C PRO A 125 -5.34 -2.25 6.31
N VAL A 126 -5.59 -3.09 5.32
CA VAL A 126 -4.59 -3.49 4.31
C VAL A 126 -5.22 -3.53 2.91
N ASN A 127 -4.37 -3.65 1.89
CA ASN A 127 -4.81 -3.87 0.52
C ASN A 127 -4.97 -5.37 0.22
N PHE A 128 -5.76 -5.72 -0.79
CA PHE A 128 -5.83 -7.08 -1.31
C PHE A 128 -4.67 -7.33 -2.29
N GLY A 129 -3.54 -7.70 -1.73
CA GLY A 129 -2.32 -7.90 -2.48
C GLY A 129 -1.08 -7.56 -1.65
N GLU A 130 -0.24 -6.70 -2.19
CA GLU A 130 1.01 -6.31 -1.57
C GLU A 130 0.81 -5.19 -0.54
N ARG A 131 1.62 -5.21 0.53
CA ARG A 131 1.58 -4.21 1.59
C ARG A 131 2.42 -2.97 1.26
N ILE A 132 2.35 -2.47 0.04
CA ILE A 132 3.03 -1.25 -0.42
C ILE A 132 2.06 -0.14 -0.82
N GLU A 133 0.77 -0.47 -0.95
CA GLU A 133 -0.28 0.46 -1.35
C GLU A 133 -1.48 0.34 -0.41
N TRP A 134 -2.10 1.46 -0.05
CA TRP A 134 -3.32 1.58 0.76
C TRP A 134 -3.39 0.64 1.97
N TRP A 135 -2.36 0.63 2.78
CA TRP A 135 -2.31 -0.18 3.98
C TRP A 135 -1.88 0.62 5.19
N GLY A 136 -2.42 0.23 6.34
CA GLY A 136 -2.22 0.91 7.60
C GLY A 136 -3.27 1.99 7.90
N LEU A 137 -3.31 2.36 9.16
CA LEU A 137 -4.15 3.41 9.70
C LEU A 137 -3.28 4.63 9.99
N LEU A 138 -3.66 5.80 9.47
CA LEU A 138 -2.96 7.04 9.82
C LEU A 138 -3.20 7.35 11.30
N VAL A 139 -2.12 7.53 12.05
CA VAL A 139 -2.16 7.81 13.50
C VAL A 139 -1.52 9.14 13.88
N ASP A 140 -0.74 9.72 12.97
CA ASP A 140 -0.07 11.01 13.13
C ASP A 140 0.17 11.65 11.76
N GLY A 141 0.33 12.99 11.68
CA GLY A 141 0.56 13.72 10.43
C GLY A 141 -0.73 14.01 9.64
N TYR A 142 -1.86 14.23 10.31
CA TYR A 142 -3.14 14.57 9.66
C TYR A 142 -3.17 15.92 8.95
N ASP A 143 -2.16 16.74 9.16
CA ASP A 143 -1.92 18.05 8.55
C ASP A 143 -0.96 18.00 7.35
N GLU A 144 -0.67 16.80 6.85
CA GLU A 144 0.17 16.55 5.68
C GLU A 144 -0.56 15.72 4.64
N CYS A 145 -0.31 16.01 3.36
CA CYS A 145 -0.83 15.19 2.27
C CYS A 145 -0.13 13.83 2.23
N PRO A 146 -0.86 12.74 2.02
CA PRO A 146 -0.25 11.43 1.83
C PRO A 146 0.59 11.41 0.55
N VAL A 147 1.65 10.61 0.53
CA VAL A 147 2.33 10.27 -0.73
C VAL A 147 1.46 9.29 -1.54
N TYR A 148 1.78 9.16 -2.84
CA TYR A 148 1.00 8.31 -3.74
C TYR A 148 0.77 6.91 -3.17
N ALA A 149 -0.46 6.43 -3.29
CA ALA A 149 -0.95 5.14 -2.80
C ALA A 149 -0.81 4.89 -1.29
N MET A 150 -0.50 5.92 -0.48
CA MET A 150 -0.55 5.83 0.97
C MET A 150 -1.92 6.22 1.51
N PRO A 151 -2.38 5.60 2.62
CA PRO A 151 -3.66 5.91 3.20
C PRO A 151 -3.66 7.29 3.85
N TYR A 152 -4.80 7.97 3.75
CA TYR A 152 -5.16 9.10 4.61
C TYR A 152 -6.49 8.76 5.26
N THR A 153 -6.53 8.67 6.59
CA THR A 153 -7.70 8.20 7.32
C THR A 153 -8.19 9.26 8.30
N LYS A 154 -9.44 9.14 8.73
CA LYS A 154 -10.00 10.06 9.73
C LYS A 154 -9.38 9.81 11.11
N PRO A 155 -9.08 10.85 11.91
CA PRO A 155 -8.47 10.68 13.23
C PRO A 155 -9.29 9.78 14.18
N TYR A 156 -10.60 9.82 14.09
CA TYR A 156 -11.48 9.03 14.95
C TYR A 156 -11.49 7.52 14.63
N TYR A 157 -10.92 7.09 13.49
CA TYR A 157 -10.82 5.65 13.19
C TYR A 157 -9.91 4.91 14.17
N VAL A 158 -8.84 5.55 14.65
CA VAL A 158 -7.93 4.96 15.65
C VAL A 158 -8.74 4.45 16.85
N ARG A 159 -9.61 5.30 17.40
CA ARG A 159 -10.51 4.93 18.50
C ARG A 159 -11.38 3.72 18.17
N PHE A 160 -11.98 3.67 16.98
CA PHE A 160 -12.83 2.56 16.59
C PHE A 160 -12.09 1.23 16.51
N PHE A 161 -10.88 1.24 15.93
CA PHE A 161 -10.05 0.05 15.83
C PHE A 161 -9.62 -0.44 17.23
N GLU A 162 -9.13 0.45 18.09
CA GLU A 162 -8.71 0.12 19.45
C GLU A 162 -9.87 -0.41 20.32
N GLU A 163 -11.02 0.26 20.30
CA GLU A 163 -12.21 -0.14 21.05
C GLU A 163 -12.79 -1.48 20.55
N TYR A 164 -12.67 -1.78 19.25
CA TYR A 164 -13.09 -3.07 18.72
C TYR A 164 -12.17 -4.22 19.11
N GLY A 165 -10.91 -3.92 19.47
CA GLY A 165 -9.93 -4.89 19.94
C GLY A 165 -8.71 -5.08 19.06
N PHE A 166 -8.58 -4.30 17.99
CA PHE A 166 -7.33 -4.28 17.21
C PHE A 166 -6.16 -3.79 18.07
N ARG A 167 -4.96 -4.25 17.73
CA ARG A 167 -3.69 -3.85 18.36
C ARG A 167 -2.67 -3.51 17.29
N ASP A 168 -1.75 -2.61 17.62
CA ASP A 168 -0.63 -2.30 16.73
C ASP A 168 0.12 -3.57 16.36
N TYR A 169 0.26 -3.81 15.07
CA TYR A 169 1.09 -4.87 14.53
C TYR A 169 2.52 -4.38 14.32
N PHE A 170 2.68 -3.26 13.62
CA PHE A 170 3.94 -2.52 13.54
C PHE A 170 3.70 -1.07 13.11
N LYS A 171 4.72 -0.23 13.28
CA LYS A 171 4.65 1.20 12.92
C LYS A 171 5.38 1.44 11.62
N GLN A 172 4.70 2.09 10.68
CA GLN A 172 5.29 2.59 9.44
C GLN A 172 5.47 4.09 9.53
N PHE A 173 6.64 4.56 9.10
CA PHE A 173 6.97 5.98 9.13
C PHE A 173 7.15 6.51 7.72
N THR A 174 6.50 7.63 7.41
CA THR A 174 6.80 8.46 6.25
C THR A 174 7.61 9.66 6.70
N TYR A 175 8.75 9.89 6.05
CA TYR A 175 9.64 10.99 6.40
C TYR A 175 9.58 12.08 5.34
N ARG A 176 9.60 13.33 5.80
CA ARG A 176 9.72 14.50 4.94
C ARG A 176 10.95 15.31 5.33
N THR A 177 11.73 15.72 4.33
CA THR A 177 12.88 16.60 4.56
C THR A 177 12.99 17.64 3.46
N ARG A 178 13.59 18.78 3.76
CA ARG A 178 13.99 19.76 2.75
C ARG A 178 15.22 19.24 2.00
N LEU A 179 15.21 19.32 0.67
CA LEU A 179 16.36 18.97 -0.16
C LEU A 179 17.35 20.15 -0.23
N VAL A 180 17.97 20.46 0.90
CA VAL A 180 19.01 21.49 1.02
C VAL A 180 20.21 20.89 1.72
N MET A 181 21.42 21.31 1.32
CA MET A 181 22.67 20.74 1.87
C MET A 181 22.78 20.90 3.37
N GLU A 182 22.24 21.98 3.91
CA GLU A 182 22.24 22.29 5.35
C GLU A 182 21.43 21.30 6.19
N SER A 183 20.47 20.58 5.57
CA SER A 183 19.67 19.56 6.24
C SER A 183 20.40 18.22 6.36
N LEU A 184 21.48 18.03 5.61
CA LEU A 184 22.26 16.80 5.66
C LEU A 184 23.22 16.80 6.84
N SER A 185 23.30 15.68 7.56
CA SER A 185 24.29 15.57 8.62
C SER A 185 25.70 15.58 8.02
N LYS A 186 26.64 16.22 8.70
CA LYS A 186 28.06 16.28 8.27
C LYS A 186 28.67 14.89 8.06
N ILE A 187 28.20 13.89 8.81
CA ILE A 187 28.65 12.50 8.68
C ILE A 187 28.19 11.91 7.36
N VAL A 188 26.94 12.19 6.93
CA VAL A 188 26.41 11.70 5.64
C VAL A 188 27.21 12.32 4.49
N VAL A 189 27.42 13.65 4.52
CA VAL A 189 28.22 14.35 3.50
C VAL A 189 29.63 13.77 3.43
N TRP A 190 30.33 13.66 4.56
CA TRP A 190 31.67 13.09 4.63
C TRP A 190 31.75 11.66 4.10
N LYS A 191 30.77 10.80 4.42
CA LYS A 191 30.70 9.42 3.90
C LYS A 191 30.48 9.41 2.39
N ALA A 192 29.59 10.26 1.87
CA ALA A 192 29.32 10.38 0.45
C ALA A 192 30.59 10.82 -0.30
N ASP A 193 31.27 11.86 0.15
CA ASP A 193 32.53 12.35 -0.44
C ASP A 193 33.60 11.26 -0.47
N ARG A 194 33.74 10.52 0.64
CA ARG A 194 34.70 9.42 0.73
C ARG A 194 34.40 8.28 -0.26
N ILE A 195 33.11 7.94 -0.43
CA ILE A 195 32.70 6.89 -1.39
C ILE A 195 32.97 7.37 -2.81
N LEU A 196 32.61 8.61 -3.13
CA LEU A 196 32.82 9.20 -4.47
C LEU A 196 34.30 9.32 -4.87
N GLN A 197 35.22 9.39 -3.90
CA GLN A 197 36.66 9.38 -4.15
C GLN A 197 37.20 7.99 -4.46
N ASN A 198 36.48 6.92 -4.16
CA ASN A 198 36.92 5.56 -4.47
C ASN A 198 36.44 5.18 -5.89
N PRO A 199 37.37 4.92 -6.86
CA PRO A 199 37.03 4.62 -8.24
C PRO A 199 36.23 3.32 -8.43
N ASP A 200 36.20 2.44 -7.42
CA ASP A 200 35.41 1.21 -7.45
C ASP A 200 33.92 1.48 -7.36
N TYR A 201 33.51 2.65 -6.81
CA TYR A 201 32.11 3.02 -6.72
C TYR A 201 31.72 3.96 -7.85
N SER A 202 30.53 3.74 -8.40
CA SER A 202 29.93 4.67 -9.36
C SER A 202 28.43 4.77 -9.14
N VAL A 203 27.89 5.95 -9.41
CA VAL A 203 26.43 6.20 -9.45
C VAL A 203 26.10 6.60 -10.88
N ARG A 204 25.15 5.93 -11.48
CA ARG A 204 24.74 6.13 -12.88
C ARG A 204 23.22 6.25 -12.93
N THR A 205 22.71 7.10 -13.83
CA THR A 205 21.28 7.22 -14.05
C THR A 205 20.74 6.10 -14.92
N TYR A 206 19.43 5.92 -14.92
CA TYR A 206 18.76 5.05 -15.88
C TYR A 206 19.10 5.46 -17.33
N GLY A 207 19.22 6.79 -17.60
CA GLY A 207 19.63 7.32 -18.90
C GLY A 207 20.99 6.82 -19.36
N ASP A 208 21.94 6.74 -18.42
CA ASP A 208 23.32 6.29 -18.70
C ASP A 208 23.41 4.78 -19.00
N ILE A 209 22.67 3.96 -18.26
CA ILE A 209 22.82 2.49 -18.35
C ILE A 209 21.82 1.81 -19.28
N GLY A 210 20.71 2.50 -19.59
CA GLY A 210 19.65 2.00 -20.45
C GLY A 210 18.74 0.93 -19.80
N LYS A 211 17.62 0.64 -20.45
CA LYS A 211 16.54 -0.20 -19.94
C LYS A 211 17.01 -1.58 -19.46
N GLN A 212 17.77 -2.28 -20.30
CA GLN A 212 18.10 -3.69 -20.01
C GLN A 212 18.98 -3.80 -18.75
N LYS A 213 20.02 -2.99 -18.67
CA LYS A 213 20.93 -2.97 -17.52
C LYS A 213 20.22 -2.46 -16.25
N ALA A 214 19.25 -1.53 -16.36
CA ALA A 214 18.46 -1.07 -15.24
C ALA A 214 17.54 -2.18 -14.69
N ILE A 215 16.91 -2.97 -15.55
CA ILE A 215 16.11 -4.13 -15.14
C ILE A 215 16.99 -5.17 -14.43
N ASP A 216 18.16 -5.49 -15.00
CA ASP A 216 19.08 -6.45 -14.41
C ASP A 216 19.61 -5.99 -13.03
N ALA A 217 19.95 -4.70 -12.93
CA ALA A 217 20.39 -4.09 -11.68
C ALA A 217 19.30 -4.10 -10.61
N LEU A 218 18.06 -3.74 -10.97
CA LEU A 218 16.94 -3.79 -10.05
C LEU A 218 16.67 -5.21 -9.54
N LEU A 219 16.64 -6.20 -10.44
CA LEU A 219 16.48 -7.60 -10.08
C LEU A 219 17.55 -8.08 -9.11
N THR A 220 18.81 -7.76 -9.40
CA THR A 220 19.96 -8.18 -8.59
C THR A 220 19.88 -7.59 -7.20
N VAL A 221 19.69 -6.28 -7.09
CA VAL A 221 19.65 -5.57 -5.80
C VAL A 221 18.43 -5.99 -4.99
N TYR A 222 17.25 -6.02 -5.62
CA TYR A 222 16.00 -6.37 -4.95
C TYR A 222 16.07 -7.80 -4.38
N ASN A 223 16.45 -8.78 -5.21
CA ASN A 223 16.49 -10.18 -4.79
C ASN A 223 17.60 -10.47 -3.78
N LYS A 224 18.70 -9.70 -3.75
CA LYS A 224 19.70 -9.78 -2.68
C LYS A 224 19.20 -9.17 -1.36
N ALA A 225 18.44 -8.09 -1.42
CA ALA A 225 17.91 -7.41 -0.24
C ALA A 225 16.69 -8.11 0.35
N TRP A 226 15.81 -8.65 -0.50
CA TRP A 226 14.54 -9.27 -0.14
C TRP A 226 14.52 -10.72 -0.63
N ASN A 227 15.10 -11.63 0.15
CA ASN A 227 15.07 -13.05 -0.16
C ASN A 227 14.28 -13.82 0.92
N LEU A 228 13.80 -15.02 0.53
CA LEU A 228 13.05 -15.91 1.41
C LEU A 228 13.77 -16.25 2.72
N GLU A 229 15.10 -16.41 2.66
CA GLU A 229 15.90 -16.81 3.83
C GLU A 229 15.94 -15.71 4.91
N VAL A 230 15.89 -14.43 4.51
CA VAL A 230 16.02 -13.30 5.43
C VAL A 230 14.66 -12.67 5.79
N HIS A 231 13.72 -12.64 4.85
CA HIS A 231 12.47 -11.88 5.01
C HIS A 231 11.20 -12.69 4.76
N GLY A 232 11.31 -13.97 4.39
CA GLY A 232 10.14 -14.81 4.10
C GLY A 232 9.32 -14.36 2.87
N VAL A 233 9.92 -13.56 1.99
CA VAL A 233 9.27 -12.98 0.82
C VAL A 233 9.91 -13.56 -0.44
N ASP A 234 9.09 -13.98 -1.40
CA ASP A 234 9.56 -14.38 -2.73
C ASP A 234 10.24 -13.18 -3.41
N GLY A 235 11.36 -13.44 -4.06
CA GLY A 235 12.03 -12.44 -4.88
C GLY A 235 11.15 -11.98 -6.05
N ILE A 236 11.51 -10.84 -6.64
CA ILE A 236 10.82 -10.33 -7.83
C ILE A 236 11.33 -11.00 -9.10
N THR A 237 10.42 -11.37 -10.02
CA THR A 237 10.80 -11.95 -11.32
C THR A 237 11.05 -10.87 -12.37
N ARG A 238 11.73 -11.25 -13.47
CA ARG A 238 11.94 -10.35 -14.61
C ARG A 238 10.63 -9.86 -15.21
N GLU A 239 9.65 -10.74 -15.34
CA GLU A 239 8.33 -10.41 -15.89
C GLU A 239 7.60 -9.38 -15.04
N GLN A 240 7.73 -9.47 -13.72
CA GLN A 240 7.17 -8.51 -12.78
C GLN A 240 7.87 -7.14 -12.90
N VAL A 241 9.20 -7.10 -12.98
CA VAL A 241 9.95 -5.84 -13.19
C VAL A 241 9.61 -5.21 -14.53
N GLU A 242 9.49 -6.01 -15.60
CA GLU A 242 9.08 -5.49 -16.91
C GLU A 242 7.64 -4.99 -16.93
N ALA A 243 6.74 -5.63 -16.17
CA ALA A 243 5.36 -5.18 -16.00
C ALA A 243 5.33 -3.84 -15.24
N LEU A 244 6.08 -3.73 -14.14
CA LEU A 244 6.27 -2.49 -13.39
C LEU A 244 6.82 -1.38 -14.28
N TYR A 245 7.87 -1.67 -15.05
CA TYR A 245 8.43 -0.71 -16.00
C TYR A 245 7.38 -0.23 -17.02
N ARG A 246 6.55 -1.13 -17.58
CA ARG A 246 5.51 -0.74 -18.53
C ARG A 246 4.46 0.18 -17.91
N SER A 247 4.07 -0.07 -16.65
CA SER A 247 3.10 0.77 -15.93
C SER A 247 3.66 2.14 -15.59
N LEU A 248 4.92 2.21 -15.19
CA LEU A 248 5.58 3.47 -14.80
C LEU A 248 6.15 4.26 -15.98
N ARG A 249 6.25 3.67 -17.17
CA ARG A 249 6.86 4.29 -18.37
C ARG A 249 6.38 5.74 -18.65
N PRO A 250 5.09 6.07 -18.49
CA PRO A 250 4.62 7.44 -18.77
C PRO A 250 5.17 8.51 -17.80
N ILE A 251 5.59 8.10 -16.59
CA ILE A 251 6.06 8.99 -15.52
C ILE A 251 7.55 8.84 -15.21
N ILE A 252 8.25 7.90 -15.90
CA ILE A 252 9.69 7.72 -15.72
C ILE A 252 10.45 8.90 -16.26
N ASP A 253 11.14 9.62 -15.39
CA ASP A 253 12.24 10.49 -15.75
C ASP A 253 13.55 9.74 -15.65
N LYS A 254 14.28 9.67 -16.79
CA LYS A 254 15.52 8.86 -16.89
C LYS A 254 16.68 9.42 -16.08
N GLU A 255 16.63 10.69 -15.73
CA GLU A 255 17.65 11.37 -14.93
C GLU A 255 17.38 11.27 -13.43
N LEU A 256 16.21 10.80 -13.04
CA LEU A 256 15.76 10.72 -11.64
C LEU A 256 15.75 9.30 -11.08
N ILE A 257 16.22 8.33 -11.86
CA ILE A 257 16.40 6.95 -11.40
C ILE A 257 17.89 6.65 -11.36
N TYR A 258 18.40 6.36 -10.17
CA TYR A 258 19.82 6.16 -9.91
C TYR A 258 20.10 4.71 -9.52
N PHE A 259 21.25 4.22 -10.01
CA PHE A 259 21.80 2.93 -9.62
C PHE A 259 23.24 3.12 -9.13
N ALA A 260 23.52 2.54 -7.98
CA ALA A 260 24.86 2.49 -7.41
C ALA A 260 25.54 1.16 -7.75
N PHE A 261 26.81 1.23 -8.10
CA PHE A 261 27.65 0.08 -8.47
C PHE A 261 28.92 0.06 -7.64
N TYR A 262 29.40 -1.14 -7.33
CA TYR A 262 30.74 -1.43 -6.84
C TYR A 262 31.41 -2.41 -7.80
N GLN A 263 32.53 -2.00 -8.45
CA GLN A 263 33.20 -2.78 -9.48
C GLN A 263 32.24 -3.33 -10.56
N ASP A 264 31.37 -2.46 -11.08
CA ASP A 264 30.28 -2.77 -12.03
C ASP A 264 29.17 -3.72 -11.51
N GLU A 265 29.24 -4.22 -10.28
CA GLU A 265 28.16 -4.96 -9.66
C GLU A 265 27.13 -4.00 -9.04
N PRO A 266 25.83 -4.13 -9.34
CA PRO A 266 24.80 -3.25 -8.76
C PRO A 266 24.62 -3.55 -7.28
N ILE A 267 24.67 -2.50 -6.44
CA ILE A 267 24.58 -2.58 -4.98
C ILE A 267 23.45 -1.76 -4.38
N GLY A 268 22.79 -0.92 -5.20
CA GLY A 268 21.67 -0.11 -4.73
C GLY A 268 20.97 0.60 -5.87
N PHE A 269 19.76 1.05 -5.60
CA PHE A 269 19.00 1.92 -6.50
C PHE A 269 18.20 2.95 -5.70
N PHE A 270 17.86 4.06 -6.36
CA PHE A 270 16.99 5.09 -5.81
C PHE A 270 16.10 5.65 -6.92
N PHE A 271 14.78 5.71 -6.68
CA PHE A 271 13.80 6.22 -7.61
C PHE A 271 13.16 7.49 -7.05
N PHE A 272 13.19 8.56 -7.86
CA PHE A 272 12.41 9.75 -7.62
C PHE A 272 11.22 9.78 -8.58
N PHE A 273 10.06 10.14 -8.07
CA PHE A 273 8.86 10.43 -8.84
C PHE A 273 8.38 11.84 -8.50
N PHE A 274 7.90 12.55 -9.49
CA PHE A 274 7.25 13.85 -9.33
C PHE A 274 5.76 13.73 -9.57
#